data_8bccc77c066d323f331b1f0c1071b8c2
#
_entry.id   8bccc77c066d323f331b1f0c1071b8c2
#
_cell.length_a   1.000
_cell.length_b   1.000
_cell.length_c   1.000
_cell.angle_alpha   90.00
_cell.angle_beta   90.00
_cell.angle_gamma   90.00
#
_symmetry.space_group_name_H-M   'P 1'
#
loop_
_entity.id
_entity.type
_entity.pdbx_description
1 polymer ?
#
loop_
_entity_poly.entity_id
_entity_poly.type
_entity_poly.pdbx_seq_one_letter_code
_entity_poly.pdbx_strand_id
1 'polypeptide(L)'
;MIHIENKILEGYTFIDLFAGIGGFRLALDSLGATCVYSNEWDKEAQKVYKENFGETPEGDITQVDEKTIPAHDILCAGFPCQAFSISGKQKGFEDSRDTLFFDVARIVKEKQTKAAYE
;
A
#
# COMPACT_ATOMS: atom_id res chain seq x y z
N MET A 1 20.35 6.41 12.83
CA MET A 1 18.98 6.07 13.11
C MET A 1 18.15 7.31 13.36
N ILE A 2 16.96 7.36 12.82
CA ILE A 2 16.11 8.50 13.02
C ILE A 2 15.31 8.31 14.27
N HIS A 3 15.33 9.29 15.13
CA HIS A 3 14.62 9.21 16.36
C HIS A 3 13.45 10.16 16.28
N ILE A 4 12.25 9.60 16.17
CA ILE A 4 11.07 10.44 16.05
C ILE A 4 10.34 10.44 17.37
N GLU A 5 10.30 11.58 17.99
CA GLU A 5 9.67 11.70 19.27
C GLU A 5 8.22 12.11 19.15
N ASN A 6 7.86 12.81 18.09
CA ASN A 6 6.49 13.21 17.90
C ASN A 6 5.77 12.21 17.04
N LYS A 7 4.74 11.60 17.57
CA LYS A 7 3.96 10.67 16.81
C LYS A 7 2.81 11.44 16.19
N ILE A 8 3.15 12.21 15.18
CA ILE A 8 2.18 13.13 14.57
C ILE A 8 1.02 12.45 13.88
N LEU A 9 1.13 11.17 13.60
CA LEU A 9 0.05 10.43 12.97
C LEU A 9 -0.65 9.49 13.96
N GLU A 10 -0.44 9.69 15.23
CA GLU A 10 -1.07 8.87 16.23
C GLU A 10 -2.58 9.04 16.14
N GLY A 11 -3.31 7.94 16.13
CA GLY A 11 -4.76 7.97 15.97
C GLY A 11 -5.22 7.80 14.53
N TYR A 12 -4.29 7.88 13.57
CA TYR A 12 -4.65 7.69 12.17
C TYR A 12 -4.40 6.24 11.78
N THR A 13 -5.20 5.74 10.84
CA THR A 13 -5.03 4.39 10.34
C THR A 13 -4.64 4.44 8.89
N PHE A 14 -3.95 3.40 8.43
CA PHE A 14 -3.55 3.35 7.03
C PHE A 14 -3.63 1.94 6.47
N ILE A 15 -3.68 1.84 5.15
CA ILE A 15 -3.56 0.56 4.47
C ILE A 15 -2.32 0.65 3.59
N ASP A 16 -1.69 -0.51 3.36
CA ASP A 16 -0.39 -0.60 2.70
C ASP A 16 -0.54 -1.52 1.51
N LEU A 17 -0.80 -0.96 0.35
CA LEU A 17 -1.04 -1.73 -0.87
C LEU A 17 0.24 -1.86 -1.66
N PHE A 18 0.43 -3.01 -2.32
CA PHE A 18 1.65 -3.30 -3.06
C PHE A 18 2.81 -3.07 -2.10
N ALA A 19 2.67 -3.65 -0.93
CA ALA A 19 3.51 -3.30 0.20
C ALA A 19 5.00 -3.64 0.07
N GLY A 20 5.33 -4.57 -0.78
CA GLY A 20 6.72 -4.98 -0.92
C GLY A 20 7.23 -5.50 0.41
N ILE A 21 8.34 -4.98 0.87
CA ILE A 21 8.91 -5.41 2.13
C ILE A 21 8.49 -4.48 3.28
N GLY A 22 7.63 -3.51 3.00
CA GLY A 22 7.06 -2.70 4.07
C GLY A 22 7.69 -1.36 4.35
N GLY A 23 8.28 -0.74 3.34
CA GLY A 23 8.92 0.56 3.54
C GLY A 23 7.97 1.64 4.03
N PHE A 24 6.78 1.75 3.42
CA PHE A 24 5.82 2.74 3.86
C PHE A 24 5.34 2.43 5.27
N ARG A 25 5.11 1.14 5.56
CA ARG A 25 4.64 0.77 6.89
C ARG A 25 5.66 1.14 7.96
N LEU A 26 6.94 0.89 7.67
CA LEU A 26 7.96 1.22 8.63
C LEU A 26 7.93 2.72 8.95
N ALA A 27 7.80 3.54 7.92
CA ALA A 27 7.78 4.99 8.13
C ALA A 27 6.54 5.43 8.91
N LEU A 28 5.37 4.92 8.51
CA LEU A 28 4.14 5.36 9.17
C LEU A 28 4.00 4.82 10.58
N ASP A 29 4.49 3.60 10.83
CA ASP A 29 4.49 3.06 12.18
C ASP A 29 5.34 3.97 13.08
N SER A 30 6.46 4.46 12.58
CA SER A 30 7.34 5.30 13.38
C SER A 30 6.70 6.64 13.69
N LEU A 31 5.71 7.06 12.90
CA LEU A 31 4.99 8.30 13.15
C LEU A 31 3.73 8.08 13.98
N GLY A 32 3.47 6.86 14.40
CA GLY A 32 2.33 6.57 15.28
C GLY A 32 1.08 6.06 14.61
N ALA A 33 1.06 5.97 13.28
CA ALA A 33 -0.14 5.48 12.59
C ALA A 33 -0.26 3.97 12.74
N THR A 34 -1.46 3.45 12.58
CA THR A 34 -1.72 2.02 12.72
C THR A 34 -2.11 1.42 11.39
N CYS A 35 -1.43 0.35 11.00
CA CYS A 35 -1.74 -0.35 9.76
C CYS A 35 -2.92 -1.28 10.00
N VAL A 36 -3.99 -1.11 9.23
CA VAL A 36 -5.18 -1.93 9.40
C VAL A 36 -5.38 -2.92 8.25
N TYR A 37 -4.59 -2.85 7.20
CA TYR A 37 -4.70 -3.78 6.09
C TYR A 37 -3.45 -3.67 5.24
N SER A 38 -2.95 -4.80 4.75
CA SER A 38 -1.80 -4.79 3.86
C SER A 38 -2.03 -5.76 2.74
N ASN A 39 -1.42 -5.51 1.60
CA ASN A 39 -1.57 -6.33 0.42
C ASN A 39 -0.25 -6.39 -0.33
N GLU A 40 0.15 -7.57 -0.73
CA GLU A 40 1.32 -7.76 -1.56
C GLU A 40 1.19 -9.11 -2.25
N TRP A 41 1.35 -9.13 -3.56
CA TRP A 41 1.10 -10.34 -4.29
C TRP A 41 2.39 -11.19 -4.44
N ASP A 42 3.56 -10.59 -4.40
CA ASP A 42 4.80 -11.33 -4.57
C ASP A 42 5.12 -12.15 -3.31
N LYS A 43 5.29 -13.45 -3.47
CA LYS A 43 5.45 -14.31 -2.32
C LYS A 43 6.74 -14.10 -1.56
N GLU A 44 7.81 -13.72 -2.26
CA GLU A 44 9.07 -13.48 -1.58
C GLU A 44 8.96 -12.20 -0.75
N ALA A 45 8.32 -11.17 -1.30
CA ALA A 45 8.12 -9.95 -0.56
C ALA A 45 7.22 -10.20 0.64
N GLN A 46 6.21 -11.06 0.51
CA GLN A 46 5.33 -11.40 1.63
C GLN A 46 6.12 -12.02 2.78
N LYS A 47 7.11 -12.85 2.46
CA LYS A 47 7.90 -13.48 3.51
C LYS A 47 8.68 -12.44 4.28
N VAL A 48 9.31 -11.52 3.57
CA VAL A 48 10.10 -10.49 4.22
C VAL A 48 9.18 -9.58 5.04
N TYR A 49 8.02 -9.26 4.50
CA TYR A 49 7.06 -8.42 5.21
C TYR A 49 6.65 -9.09 6.52
N LYS A 50 6.39 -10.38 6.47
CA LYS A 50 6.00 -11.10 7.67
C LYS A 50 7.12 -11.12 8.70
N GLU A 51 8.36 -11.25 8.26
CA GLU A 51 9.49 -11.22 9.18
C GLU A 51 9.62 -9.86 9.85
N ASN A 52 9.33 -8.81 9.10
CA ASN A 52 9.47 -7.47 9.63
C ASN A 52 8.32 -7.06 10.53
N PHE A 53 7.11 -7.48 10.23
CA PHE A 53 5.93 -6.96 10.92
C PHE A 53 5.04 -8.03 11.57
N GLY A 54 5.38 -9.28 11.41
CA GLY A 54 4.63 -10.35 12.08
C GLY A 54 3.33 -10.75 11.43
N GLU A 55 2.99 -10.20 10.26
CA GLU A 55 1.77 -10.58 9.58
C GLU A 55 2.00 -10.69 8.09
N THR A 56 1.24 -11.57 7.45
CA THR A 56 1.36 -11.82 6.02
C THR A 56 0.35 -10.94 5.29
N PRO A 57 0.79 -10.14 4.31
CA PRO A 57 -0.15 -9.32 3.55
C PRO A 57 -1.09 -10.20 2.73
N GLU A 58 -2.26 -9.66 2.40
CA GLU A 58 -3.17 -10.35 1.52
C GLU A 58 -2.54 -10.42 0.14
N GLY A 59 -3.01 -11.35 -0.67
CA GLY A 59 -2.41 -11.58 -1.97
C GLY A 59 -2.85 -10.65 -3.07
N ASP A 60 -3.63 -11.16 -4.02
CA ASP A 60 -3.96 -10.45 -5.25
C ASP A 60 -5.05 -9.41 -5.03
N ILE A 61 -4.69 -8.14 -5.11
CA ILE A 61 -5.62 -7.05 -4.86
C ILE A 61 -6.76 -7.03 -5.88
N THR A 62 -6.56 -7.58 -7.07
CA THR A 62 -7.61 -7.58 -8.07
C THR A 62 -8.77 -8.50 -7.68
N GLN A 63 -8.53 -9.39 -6.73
CA GLN A 63 -9.56 -10.31 -6.27
C GLN A 63 -10.21 -9.84 -4.97
N VAL A 64 -9.78 -8.71 -4.43
CA VAL A 64 -10.29 -8.22 -3.16
C VAL A 64 -11.46 -7.28 -3.39
N ASP A 65 -12.55 -7.50 -2.66
CA ASP A 65 -13.71 -6.62 -2.75
C ASP A 65 -13.40 -5.39 -1.89
N GLU A 66 -13.47 -4.22 -2.49
CA GLU A 66 -13.12 -2.98 -1.78
C GLU A 66 -14.00 -2.76 -0.55
N LYS A 67 -15.18 -3.37 -0.53
CA LYS A 67 -16.06 -3.18 0.62
C LYS A 67 -15.57 -3.93 1.85
N THR A 68 -14.72 -4.93 1.65
CA THR A 68 -14.21 -5.72 2.78
C THR A 68 -12.97 -5.08 3.40
N ILE A 69 -12.40 -4.07 2.76
CA ILE A 69 -11.21 -3.42 3.29
C ILE A 69 -11.64 -2.49 4.43
N PRO A 70 -10.91 -2.47 5.54
CA PRO A 70 -11.30 -1.61 6.67
C PRO A 70 -11.26 -0.14 6.31
N ALA A 71 -12.05 0.65 6.99
CA ALA A 71 -11.99 2.09 6.85
C ALA A 71 -10.61 2.56 7.30
N HIS A 72 -10.08 3.57 6.64
CA HIS A 72 -8.74 4.05 6.92
C HIS A 72 -8.63 5.52 6.53
N ASP A 73 -7.61 6.18 7.08
CA ASP A 73 -7.38 7.58 6.78
C ASP A 73 -6.38 7.75 5.65
N ILE A 74 -5.40 6.88 5.55
CA ILE A 74 -4.29 7.01 4.60
C ILE A 74 -4.14 5.73 3.80
N LEU A 75 -3.88 5.87 2.51
CA LEU A 75 -3.61 4.74 1.65
C LEU A 75 -2.22 4.90 1.07
N CYS A 76 -1.38 3.87 1.25
CA CYS A 76 -0.06 3.85 0.66
C CYS A 76 -0.05 2.80 -0.43
N ALA A 77 0.53 3.12 -1.56
CA ALA A 77 0.59 2.18 -2.67
C ALA A 77 2.00 2.19 -3.26
N GLY A 78 2.73 1.12 -3.03
CA GLY A 78 4.11 1.04 -3.47
C GLY A 78 4.25 0.45 -4.85
N PHE A 79 3.81 1.16 -5.87
CA PHE A 79 3.95 0.68 -7.22
C PHE A 79 5.42 0.58 -7.59
N PRO A 80 5.78 -0.42 -8.40
CA PRO A 80 7.16 -0.51 -8.87
C PRO A 80 7.48 0.71 -9.73
N CYS A 81 8.53 1.41 -9.41
CA CYS A 81 8.89 2.60 -10.14
C CYS A 81 9.10 2.39 -11.63
N GLN A 82 9.74 1.33 -12.01
CA GLN A 82 9.97 1.11 -13.41
C GLN A 82 8.68 0.97 -14.16
N ALA A 83 7.60 0.79 -13.47
CA ALA A 83 6.31 0.69 -14.11
C ALA A 83 5.97 1.99 -14.80
N PHE A 84 6.52 3.06 -14.36
CA PHE A 84 6.24 4.33 -14.95
C PHE A 84 7.35 4.81 -15.85
N SER A 85 8.21 3.90 -16.16
CA SER A 85 9.26 4.27 -17.03
C SER A 85 8.62 4.53 -18.33
N ILE A 86 8.50 5.56 -18.60
CA ILE A 86 7.96 5.98 -19.74
C ILE A 86 8.51 5.72 -20.97
N SER A 87 9.59 6.09 -21.28
CA SER A 87 10.19 5.89 -22.51
C SER A 87 9.17 5.57 -23.55
N GLY A 88 8.10 6.06 -23.44
CA GLY A 88 7.14 5.90 -24.46
C GLY A 88 6.53 4.55 -24.59
N LYS A 89 6.76 3.72 -23.68
CA LYS A 89 6.18 2.44 -23.79
C LYS A 89 4.82 2.44 -23.21
N GLN A 90 3.99 3.22 -23.73
CA GLN A 90 2.66 3.30 -23.23
C GLN A 90 1.96 2.01 -23.23
N LYS A 91 2.35 1.09 -24.06
CA LYS A 91 1.71 -0.17 -24.07
C LYS A 91 1.73 -0.76 -22.70
N GLY A 92 2.74 -0.56 -21.97
CA GLY A 92 2.80 -1.09 -20.66
C GLY A 92 1.71 -0.61 -19.74
N PHE A 93 1.10 0.48 -20.06
CA PHE A 93 0.08 0.99 -19.20
C PHE A 93 -1.19 0.26 -19.40
N GLU A 94 -1.39 -0.32 -20.52
CA GLU A 94 -2.63 -0.95 -20.82
C GLU A 94 -2.77 -2.31 -20.21
N ASP A 95 -1.71 -2.84 -19.67
CA ASP A 95 -1.82 -4.13 -19.10
C ASP A 95 -1.85 -3.99 -17.59
N SER A 96 -0.94 -4.54 -16.87
CA SER A 96 -1.08 -4.68 -15.44
C SER A 96 -1.06 -3.37 -14.67
N ARG A 97 -0.30 -2.41 -15.14
CA ARG A 97 -0.15 -1.23 -14.36
C ARG A 97 -1.41 -0.39 -14.29
N ASP A 98 -2.08 -0.23 -15.44
CA ASP A 98 -3.31 0.51 -15.47
C ASP A 98 -4.32 -0.20 -14.58
N THR A 99 -4.36 -1.52 -14.63
CA THR A 99 -5.28 -2.29 -13.84
C THR A 99 -5.05 -2.06 -12.37
N LEU A 100 -3.78 -2.03 -11.95
CA LEU A 100 -3.48 -1.81 -10.55
C LEU A 100 -3.89 -0.41 -10.09
N PHE A 101 -3.73 0.57 -10.97
CA PHE A 101 -4.16 1.91 -10.63
C PHE A 101 -5.68 1.97 -10.44
N PHE A 102 -6.43 1.23 -11.25
CA PHE A 102 -7.86 1.17 -11.09
C PHE A 102 -8.22 0.55 -9.73
N ASP A 103 -7.45 -0.43 -9.29
CA ASP A 103 -7.73 -1.05 -8.00
C ASP A 103 -7.55 -0.05 -6.87
N VAL A 104 -6.50 0.79 -6.95
CA VAL A 104 -6.29 1.82 -5.95
C VAL A 104 -7.46 2.81 -6.01
N ALA A 105 -7.85 3.21 -7.22
CA ALA A 105 -8.91 4.20 -7.38
C ALA A 105 -10.25 3.72 -6.81
N ARG A 106 -10.60 2.45 -7.04
CA ARG A 106 -11.88 1.94 -6.53
C ARG A 106 -11.89 1.88 -5.02
N ILE A 107 -10.73 1.61 -4.40
CA ILE A 107 -10.64 1.56 -2.96
C ILE A 107 -10.75 2.96 -2.38
N VAL A 108 -10.07 3.92 -2.97
CA VAL A 108 -10.13 5.29 -2.51
C VAL A 108 -11.57 5.80 -2.58
N LYS A 109 -12.26 5.48 -3.68
CA LYS A 109 -13.62 5.95 -3.86
C LYS A 109 -14.55 5.31 -2.85
N GLU A 110 -14.43 4.01 -2.63
CA GLU A 110 -15.33 3.30 -1.72
C GLU A 110 -15.13 3.74 -0.28
N LYS A 111 -13.89 3.95 0.13
CA LYS A 111 -13.59 4.23 1.52
C LYS A 111 -13.39 5.70 1.83
N GLN A 112 -13.45 6.55 0.82
CA GLN A 112 -13.27 7.99 0.99
C GLN A 112 -11.99 8.29 1.75
N THR A 113 -10.91 7.65 1.29
CA THR A 113 -9.60 7.81 1.91
C THR A 113 -9.20 9.29 1.94
N LYS A 114 -8.72 9.75 3.06
CA LYS A 114 -8.36 11.16 3.22
C LYS A 114 -7.06 11.53 2.56
N ALA A 115 -6.10 10.62 2.53
CA ALA A 115 -4.83 10.90 1.89
C ALA A 115 -4.28 9.63 1.25
N ALA A 116 -3.71 9.74 0.07
CA ALA A 116 -3.17 8.59 -0.63
C ALA A 116 -1.77 8.92 -1.12
N TYR A 117 -0.83 7.99 -0.93
CA TYR A 117 0.56 8.17 -1.34
C TYR A 117 1.03 6.98 -2.14
N GLU A 118 1.80 7.25 -3.17
CA GLU A 118 2.42 6.20 -3.96
C GLU A 118 3.92 6.24 -3.78
#